data_375c497ccac6c281f0dd37347235bbbb
#
_entry.id   375c497ccac6c281f0dd37347235bbbb
#
_cell.length_a   1.000
_cell.length_b   1.000
_cell.length_c   1.000
_cell.angle_alpha   90.00
_cell.angle_beta   90.00
_cell.angle_gamma   90.00
#
_symmetry.space_group_name_H-M   'P 1'
#
loop_
_entity.id
_entity.type
_entity.pdbx_description
1 polymer ?
#
loop_
_entity_poly.entity_id
_entity_poly.type
_entity_poly.pdbx_seq_one_letter_code
_entity_poly.pdbx_strand_id
1 'polypeptide(L)'
;GSISGGLELDVRFGEVELNDIGGSLTGTFHNTRGEFGDVVDVRLESRFSKLKMGVLKSLDMDSHNGRLEAKSITGSVEIDDRFGTYILGSTGNARVNNHNGTFESESGGEYKIEGRFGNFDFDRIDDLIIRDNHNCDYDIKKLGSVKGNGRFTNFSVEHLRQQAELDLNN
;
A
#
# COMPACT_ATOMS: atom_id res chain seq x y z
N GLY A 1 2.07 8.19 25.05
CA GLY A 1 0.91 9.08 25.17
C GLY A 1 0.36 9.48 23.81
N SER A 2 -0.90 9.94 23.74
CA SER A 2 -1.51 10.42 22.49
C SER A 2 -1.16 11.90 22.24
N ILE A 3 -1.08 12.28 20.97
CA ILE A 3 -0.79 13.64 20.51
C ILE A 3 -2.05 14.18 19.84
N SER A 4 -2.54 15.35 20.28
CA SER A 4 -3.78 15.94 19.75
C SER A 4 -3.60 16.70 18.42
N GLY A 5 -2.38 17.09 18.09
CA GLY A 5 -2.03 17.83 16.88
C GLY A 5 -1.27 17.00 15.86
N GLY A 6 -0.64 17.67 14.89
CA GLY A 6 0.30 17.04 13.96
C GLY A 6 1.66 16.80 14.59
N LEU A 7 2.41 15.86 14.03
CA LEU A 7 3.75 15.49 14.46
C LEU A 7 4.69 15.38 13.25
N GLU A 8 5.89 15.92 13.40
CA GLU A 8 6.98 15.74 12.44
C GLU A 8 8.14 14.98 13.09
N LEU A 9 8.66 13.96 12.42
CA LEU A 9 9.72 13.09 12.92
C LEU A 9 10.81 12.88 11.87
N ASP A 10 12.07 13.03 12.27
CA ASP A 10 13.24 12.50 11.52
C ASP A 10 13.96 11.50 12.44
N VAL A 11 13.88 10.23 12.11
CA VAL A 11 14.43 9.14 12.94
C VAL A 11 15.41 8.31 12.13
N ARG A 12 16.64 8.23 12.63
CA ARG A 12 17.71 7.42 12.06
C ARG A 12 18.22 6.47 13.10
N PHE A 13 18.07 5.17 12.84
CA PHE A 13 18.46 4.09 13.75
C PHE A 13 17.73 4.13 15.09
N GLY A 14 16.82 3.25 15.32
CA GLY A 14 16.16 3.12 16.61
C GLY A 14 14.71 2.66 16.52
N GLU A 15 14.03 2.84 17.62
CA GLU A 15 12.64 2.48 17.77
C GLU A 15 11.81 3.68 18.20
N VAL A 16 10.60 3.77 17.64
CA VAL A 16 9.60 4.80 17.98
C VAL A 16 8.30 4.10 18.30
N GLU A 17 7.74 4.37 19.46
CA GLU A 17 6.44 3.89 19.87
C GLU A 17 5.56 5.06 20.30
N LEU A 18 4.48 5.29 19.58
CA LEU A 18 3.51 6.35 19.85
C LEU A 18 2.09 5.78 19.76
N ASN A 19 1.23 6.25 20.63
CA ASN A 19 -0.20 5.97 20.53
C ASN A 19 -0.82 6.83 19.41
N ASP A 20 -2.07 7.24 19.57
CA ASP A 20 -2.78 7.95 18.53
C ASP A 20 -2.26 9.37 18.30
N ILE A 21 -2.29 9.79 17.04
CA ILE A 21 -1.95 11.14 16.59
C ILE A 21 -3.21 11.74 15.96
N GLY A 22 -3.83 12.69 16.65
CA GLY A 22 -5.10 13.30 16.23
C GLY A 22 -5.01 14.23 15.02
N GLY A 23 -3.81 14.45 14.49
CA GLY A 23 -3.53 15.23 13.29
C GLY A 23 -2.70 14.45 12.27
N SER A 24 -1.85 15.15 11.53
CA SER A 24 -0.96 14.57 10.53
C SER A 24 0.34 14.05 11.14
N LEU A 25 0.84 12.93 10.62
CA LEU A 25 2.21 12.47 10.83
C LEU A 25 3.01 12.69 9.54
N THR A 26 4.03 13.54 9.61
CA THR A 26 5.03 13.68 8.56
C THR A 26 6.35 13.14 9.08
N GLY A 27 7.02 12.26 8.33
CA GLY A 27 8.23 11.66 8.87
C GLY A 27 9.20 11.09 7.85
N THR A 28 10.49 11.11 8.25
CA THR A 28 11.57 10.41 7.56
C THR A 28 12.12 9.33 8.50
N PHE A 29 12.06 8.08 8.06
CA PHE A 29 12.50 6.92 8.85
C PHE A 29 13.61 6.16 8.14
N HIS A 30 14.74 5.99 8.82
CA HIS A 30 15.90 5.31 8.28
C HIS A 30 16.41 4.23 9.24
N ASN A 31 16.37 2.96 8.83
CA ASN A 31 16.72 1.83 9.69
C ASN A 31 15.97 1.85 11.03
N THR A 32 14.69 2.13 10.98
CA THR A 32 13.85 2.38 12.16
C THR A 32 12.76 1.32 12.26
N ARG A 33 12.41 0.99 13.51
CA ARG A 33 11.17 0.30 13.84
C ARG A 33 10.18 1.30 14.44
N GLY A 34 9.01 1.47 13.83
CA GLY A 34 7.98 2.37 14.31
C GLY A 34 6.67 1.63 14.59
N GLU A 35 6.06 1.92 15.73
CA GLU A 35 4.71 1.49 16.06
C GLU A 35 3.87 2.71 16.44
N PHE A 36 2.77 2.90 15.70
CA PHE A 36 1.89 4.05 15.85
C PHE A 36 0.44 3.56 16.00
N GLY A 37 -0.33 4.21 16.87
CA GLY A 37 -1.77 4.01 16.95
C GLY A 37 -2.49 4.58 15.73
N ASP A 38 -3.68 5.14 15.96
CA ASP A 38 -4.46 5.75 14.88
C ASP A 38 -3.89 7.12 14.51
N VAL A 39 -3.86 7.43 13.20
CA VAL A 39 -3.34 8.70 12.68
C VAL A 39 -4.27 9.23 11.59
N VAL A 40 -4.50 10.53 11.53
CA VAL A 40 -5.40 11.08 10.52
C VAL A 40 -4.73 11.02 9.15
N ASP A 41 -3.76 11.86 8.89
CA ASP A 41 -3.08 11.90 7.59
C ASP A 41 -1.60 11.57 7.76
N VAL A 42 -1.10 10.66 6.93
CA VAL A 42 0.28 10.15 7.03
C VAL A 42 1.03 10.46 5.74
N ARG A 43 2.19 11.13 5.88
CA ARG A 43 3.15 11.34 4.81
C ARG A 43 4.54 10.91 5.25
N LEU A 44 5.10 9.89 4.59
CA LEU A 44 6.35 9.27 5.01
C LEU A 44 7.35 9.07 3.89
N GLU A 45 8.63 9.32 4.22
CA GLU A 45 9.78 8.76 3.51
C GLU A 45 10.38 7.65 4.36
N SER A 46 10.52 6.45 3.82
CA SER A 46 10.97 5.28 4.60
C SER A 46 12.07 4.51 3.88
N ARG A 47 13.18 4.28 4.56
CA ARG A 47 14.27 3.44 4.03
C ARG A 47 14.71 2.41 5.06
N PHE A 48 14.70 1.14 4.66
CA PHE A 48 15.09 0.01 5.52
C PHE A 48 14.36 -0.01 6.85
N SER A 49 13.11 0.44 6.88
CA SER A 49 12.35 0.59 8.12
C SER A 49 11.13 -0.33 8.15
N LYS A 50 10.68 -0.66 9.35
CA LYS A 50 9.46 -1.46 9.57
C LYS A 50 8.49 -0.62 10.39
N LEU A 51 7.33 -0.34 9.81
CA LEU A 51 6.32 0.52 10.42
C LEU A 51 5.02 -0.26 10.60
N LYS A 52 4.40 -0.10 11.77
CA LYS A 52 3.05 -0.59 12.07
C LYS A 52 2.18 0.59 12.46
N MET A 53 0.96 0.61 11.92
CA MET A 53 0.01 1.69 12.16
C MET A 53 -1.39 1.13 12.42
N GLY A 54 -2.16 1.87 13.19
CA GLY A 54 -3.57 1.62 13.44
C GLY A 54 -4.45 1.98 12.25
N VAL A 55 -5.51 2.74 12.51
CA VAL A 55 -6.43 3.26 11.50
C VAL A 55 -5.92 4.60 10.97
N LEU A 56 -5.85 4.72 9.65
CA LEU A 56 -5.45 5.95 8.96
C LEU A 56 -6.62 6.49 8.15
N LYS A 57 -6.67 7.80 7.95
CA LYS A 57 -7.57 8.40 6.97
C LYS A 57 -6.91 8.46 5.60
N SER A 58 -5.64 8.86 5.51
CA SER A 58 -4.87 8.86 4.26
C SER A 58 -3.43 8.42 4.47
N LEU A 59 -2.82 7.87 3.42
CA LEU A 59 -1.41 7.48 3.39
C LEU A 59 -0.77 7.96 2.09
N ASP A 60 0.37 8.66 2.21
CA ASP A 60 1.28 9.05 1.14
C ASP A 60 2.69 8.60 1.55
N MET A 61 3.27 7.61 0.85
CA MET A 61 4.51 6.97 1.27
C MET A 61 5.47 6.75 0.09
N ASP A 62 6.68 7.29 0.22
CA ASP A 62 7.84 6.91 -0.58
C ASP A 62 8.72 5.94 0.22
N SER A 63 8.99 4.76 -0.35
CA SER A 63 9.66 3.69 0.39
C SER A 63 10.74 3.00 -0.41
N HIS A 64 11.82 2.63 0.29
CA HIS A 64 12.88 1.78 -0.25
C HIS A 64 13.29 0.70 0.75
N ASN A 65 13.07 -0.57 0.42
CA ASN A 65 13.29 -1.71 1.32
C ASN A 65 12.53 -1.58 2.65
N GLY A 66 11.31 -1.05 2.59
CA GLY A 66 10.46 -0.84 3.76
C GLY A 66 9.45 -1.97 3.99
N ARG A 67 8.87 -1.99 5.18
CA ARG A 67 7.67 -2.75 5.48
C ARG A 67 6.67 -1.87 6.20
N LEU A 68 5.44 -1.86 5.71
CA LEU A 68 4.32 -1.21 6.37
C LEU A 68 3.20 -2.21 6.63
N GLU A 69 2.72 -2.21 7.86
CA GLU A 69 1.49 -2.89 8.26
C GLU A 69 0.50 -1.83 8.77
N ALA A 70 -0.70 -1.76 8.21
CA ALA A 70 -1.75 -0.86 8.67
C ALA A 70 -3.09 -1.60 8.80
N LYS A 71 -3.83 -1.33 9.89
CA LYS A 71 -5.12 -2.00 10.12
C LYS A 71 -6.18 -1.60 9.11
N SER A 72 -6.25 -0.33 8.80
CA SER A 72 -7.22 0.22 7.84
C SER A 72 -6.80 1.61 7.38
N ILE A 73 -7.13 1.94 6.12
CA ILE A 73 -6.95 3.28 5.57
C ILE A 73 -8.26 3.70 4.90
N THR A 74 -9.04 4.54 5.55
CA THR A 74 -10.43 4.82 5.17
C THR A 74 -10.58 5.68 3.91
N GLY A 75 -9.54 6.42 3.53
CA GLY A 75 -9.52 7.29 2.35
C GLY A 75 -8.48 6.85 1.32
N SER A 76 -7.62 7.76 0.87
CA SER A 76 -6.67 7.52 -0.21
C SER A 76 -5.36 6.90 0.26
N VAL A 77 -4.83 6.03 -0.57
CA VAL A 77 -3.49 5.43 -0.43
C VAL A 77 -2.66 5.82 -1.67
N GLU A 78 -1.50 6.41 -1.46
CA GLU A 78 -0.49 6.62 -2.49
C GLU A 78 0.85 6.03 -2.02
N ILE A 79 1.38 5.10 -2.80
CA ILE A 79 2.64 4.41 -2.46
C ILE A 79 3.54 4.38 -3.69
N ASP A 80 4.74 4.93 -3.52
CA ASP A 80 5.86 4.75 -4.45
C ASP A 80 6.93 3.91 -3.75
N ASP A 81 7.17 2.70 -4.29
CA ASP A 81 7.98 1.71 -3.59
C ASP A 81 9.04 1.04 -4.45
N ARG A 82 10.17 0.76 -3.78
CA ARG A 82 11.19 -0.16 -4.28
C ARG A 82 11.56 -1.18 -3.22
N PHE A 83 11.32 -2.45 -3.52
CA PHE A 83 11.66 -3.60 -2.66
C PHE A 83 10.92 -3.63 -1.31
N GLY A 84 9.72 -3.09 -1.23
CA GLY A 84 8.95 -3.04 0.01
C GLY A 84 7.93 -4.17 0.16
N THR A 85 7.37 -4.23 1.35
CA THR A 85 6.25 -5.14 1.69
C THR A 85 5.16 -4.36 2.41
N TYR A 86 3.95 -4.42 1.87
CA TYR A 86 2.78 -3.73 2.41
C TYR A 86 1.71 -4.74 2.76
N ILE A 87 1.23 -4.68 4.00
CA ILE A 87 0.12 -5.51 4.49
C ILE A 87 -0.94 -4.55 5.03
N LEU A 88 -1.97 -4.37 4.24
CA LEU A 88 -3.05 -3.43 4.55
C LEU A 88 -4.35 -4.19 4.80
N GLY A 89 -5.08 -3.81 5.81
CA GLY A 89 -6.43 -4.30 6.02
C GLY A 89 -7.39 -3.71 4.97
N SER A 90 -8.46 -3.04 5.42
CA SER A 90 -9.35 -2.34 4.48
C SER A 90 -8.75 -1.01 4.02
N THR A 91 -8.89 -0.71 2.73
CA THR A 91 -8.46 0.57 2.17
C THR A 91 -9.58 1.23 1.38
N GLY A 92 -9.49 2.55 1.18
CA GLY A 92 -10.27 3.23 0.16
C GLY A 92 -9.66 3.02 -1.23
N ASN A 93 -9.50 4.11 -1.99
CA ASN A 93 -8.84 4.05 -3.30
C ASN A 93 -7.31 4.08 -3.16
N ALA A 94 -6.61 3.29 -3.98
CA ALA A 94 -5.16 3.20 -3.92
C ALA A 94 -4.50 3.48 -5.28
N ARG A 95 -3.40 4.22 -5.22
CA ARG A 95 -2.42 4.33 -6.30
C ARG A 95 -1.10 3.74 -5.84
N VAL A 96 -0.62 2.74 -6.55
CA VAL A 96 0.58 2.01 -6.18
C VAL A 96 1.53 1.98 -7.37
N ASN A 97 2.72 2.53 -7.19
CA ASN A 97 3.86 2.35 -8.09
C ASN A 97 4.86 1.45 -7.37
N ASN A 98 5.02 0.22 -7.87
CA ASN A 98 5.80 -0.80 -7.17
C ASN A 98 6.91 -1.38 -8.05
N HIS A 99 8.10 -1.51 -7.46
CA HIS A 99 9.23 -2.13 -8.12
C HIS A 99 9.88 -3.19 -7.23
N ASN A 100 9.70 -4.47 -7.55
CA ASN A 100 10.16 -5.62 -6.78
C ASN A 100 9.57 -5.72 -5.36
N GLY A 101 8.34 -5.36 -5.17
CA GLY A 101 7.72 -5.41 -3.85
C GLY A 101 6.51 -6.34 -3.78
N THR A 102 5.99 -6.50 -2.58
CA THR A 102 4.78 -7.27 -2.29
C THR A 102 3.73 -6.36 -1.66
N PHE A 103 2.51 -6.48 -2.16
CA PHE A 103 1.37 -5.71 -1.70
C PHE A 103 0.19 -6.62 -1.41
N GLU A 104 -0.23 -6.65 -0.16
CA GLU A 104 -1.36 -7.45 0.33
C GLU A 104 -2.45 -6.52 0.86
N SER A 105 -3.72 -6.77 0.53
CA SER A 105 -4.85 -6.03 1.10
C SER A 105 -6.10 -6.89 1.24
N GLU A 106 -6.76 -6.77 2.40
CA GLU A 106 -8.01 -7.49 2.66
C GLU A 106 -9.19 -6.94 1.83
N SER A 107 -9.28 -5.62 1.69
CA SER A 107 -10.33 -5.03 0.86
C SER A 107 -9.98 -3.61 0.41
N GLY A 108 -10.53 -3.21 -0.75
CA GLY A 108 -10.34 -1.87 -1.26
C GLY A 108 -11.35 -1.45 -2.33
N GLY A 109 -11.36 -0.16 -2.62
CA GLY A 109 -12.14 0.44 -3.70
C GLY A 109 -11.44 0.30 -5.06
N GLU A 110 -11.13 1.43 -5.71
CA GLU A 110 -10.38 1.43 -6.97
C GLU A 110 -8.88 1.40 -6.71
N TYR A 111 -8.18 0.40 -7.28
CA TYR A 111 -6.73 0.33 -7.29
C TYR A 111 -6.17 0.66 -8.67
N LYS A 112 -5.22 1.59 -8.70
CA LYS A 112 -4.39 1.91 -9.88
C LYS A 112 -2.98 1.45 -9.62
N ILE A 113 -2.51 0.47 -10.39
CA ILE A 113 -1.22 -0.16 -10.16
C ILE A 113 -0.34 -0.03 -11.39
N GLU A 114 0.86 0.52 -11.18
CA GLU A 114 2.00 0.47 -12.08
C GLU A 114 3.06 -0.39 -11.41
N GLY A 115 3.49 -1.50 -12.04
CA GLY A 115 4.34 -2.47 -11.36
C GLY A 115 5.41 -3.10 -12.24
N ARG A 116 6.57 -3.37 -11.62
CA ARG A 116 7.62 -4.22 -12.20
C ARG A 116 8.11 -5.22 -11.18
N PHE A 117 8.04 -6.51 -11.53
CA PHE A 117 8.44 -7.61 -10.65
C PHE A 117 7.71 -7.59 -9.30
N GLY A 118 6.43 -7.19 -9.31
CA GLY A 118 5.62 -7.07 -8.10
C GLY A 118 4.69 -8.26 -7.89
N ASN A 119 4.40 -8.54 -6.61
CA ASN A 119 3.39 -9.51 -6.21
C ASN A 119 2.24 -8.79 -5.52
N PHE A 120 1.01 -9.03 -5.99
CA PHE A 120 -0.20 -8.37 -5.52
C PHE A 120 -1.24 -9.41 -5.11
N ASP A 121 -1.55 -9.45 -3.83
CA ASP A 121 -2.53 -10.37 -3.23
C ASP A 121 -3.70 -9.57 -2.62
N PHE A 122 -4.91 -9.84 -3.11
CA PHE A 122 -6.10 -9.12 -2.69
C PHE A 122 -7.24 -10.07 -2.34
N ASP A 123 -7.80 -9.94 -1.14
CA ASP A 123 -9.01 -10.68 -0.80
C ASP A 123 -10.23 -10.11 -1.54
N ARG A 124 -10.38 -8.78 -1.59
CA ARG A 124 -11.46 -8.13 -2.32
C ARG A 124 -11.11 -6.70 -2.74
N ILE A 125 -11.24 -6.40 -4.01
CA ILE A 125 -11.21 -5.03 -4.54
C ILE A 125 -12.38 -4.81 -5.51
N ASP A 126 -12.87 -3.58 -5.57
CA ASP A 126 -13.99 -3.26 -6.43
C ASP A 126 -13.52 -3.07 -7.88
N ASP A 127 -12.53 -2.23 -8.12
CA ASP A 127 -12.00 -1.98 -9.47
C ASP A 127 -10.47 -2.03 -9.49
N LEU A 128 -9.90 -2.68 -10.51
CA LEU A 128 -8.46 -2.74 -10.73
C LEU A 128 -8.10 -2.13 -12.09
N ILE A 129 -7.21 -1.14 -12.07
CA ILE A 129 -6.63 -0.53 -13.26
C ILE A 129 -5.14 -0.83 -13.28
N ILE A 130 -4.72 -1.65 -14.24
CA ILE A 130 -3.33 -2.05 -14.44
C ILE A 130 -2.72 -1.17 -15.53
N ARG A 131 -1.59 -0.54 -15.24
CA ARG A 131 -0.87 0.30 -16.19
C ARG A 131 0.59 -0.09 -16.28
N ASP A 132 1.05 -0.36 -17.50
CA ASP A 132 2.47 -0.62 -17.81
C ASP A 132 3.15 -1.63 -16.86
N ASN A 133 2.47 -2.76 -16.60
CA ASN A 133 3.00 -3.78 -15.72
C ASN A 133 3.92 -4.75 -16.45
N HIS A 134 5.04 -5.12 -15.80
CA HIS A 134 6.02 -6.06 -16.31
C HIS A 134 6.42 -7.08 -15.25
N ASN A 135 6.31 -8.38 -15.58
CA ASN A 135 6.68 -9.47 -14.69
C ASN A 135 6.00 -9.37 -13.30
N CYS A 136 4.71 -9.11 -13.30
CA CYS A 136 3.92 -9.02 -12.07
C CYS A 136 3.00 -10.22 -11.91
N ASP A 137 2.76 -10.60 -10.67
CA ASP A 137 1.81 -11.64 -10.30
C ASP A 137 0.65 -11.04 -9.51
N TYR A 138 -0.58 -11.35 -9.94
CA TYR A 138 -1.81 -10.94 -9.26
C TYR A 138 -2.58 -12.17 -8.82
N ASP A 139 -2.90 -12.25 -7.54
CA ASP A 139 -3.83 -13.23 -6.96
C ASP A 139 -4.97 -12.50 -6.25
N ILE A 140 -6.21 -12.69 -6.75
CA ILE A 140 -7.37 -11.92 -6.29
C ILE A 140 -8.53 -12.86 -6.03
N LYS A 141 -9.01 -12.90 -4.80
CA LYS A 141 -10.17 -13.76 -4.48
C LYS A 141 -11.47 -13.17 -5.03
N LYS A 142 -11.72 -11.88 -4.85
CA LYS A 142 -12.95 -11.22 -5.32
C LYS A 142 -12.65 -9.90 -6.00
N LEU A 143 -13.05 -9.77 -7.25
CA LEU A 143 -12.81 -8.59 -8.07
C LEU A 143 -14.13 -8.11 -8.70
N GLY A 144 -14.39 -6.80 -8.63
CA GLY A 144 -15.52 -6.18 -9.32
C GLY A 144 -15.25 -6.11 -10.81
N SER A 145 -14.34 -5.23 -11.22
CA SER A 145 -13.89 -5.13 -12.61
C SER A 145 -12.37 -4.98 -12.70
N VAL A 146 -11.82 -5.31 -13.90
CA VAL A 146 -10.41 -5.07 -14.20
C VAL A 146 -10.24 -4.57 -15.63
N LYS A 147 -9.34 -3.61 -15.79
CA LYS A 147 -8.87 -3.20 -17.11
C LYS A 147 -7.38 -2.86 -17.08
N GLY A 148 -6.71 -3.07 -18.20
CA GLY A 148 -5.33 -2.63 -18.31
C GLY A 148 -4.47 -3.50 -19.22
N ASN A 149 -3.16 -3.27 -19.13
CA ASN A 149 -2.18 -3.95 -19.94
C ASN A 149 -0.96 -4.40 -19.12
N GLY A 150 -0.30 -5.46 -19.58
CA GLY A 150 0.89 -5.98 -18.94
C GLY A 150 1.69 -6.88 -19.86
N ARG A 151 3.00 -7.03 -19.57
CA ARG A 151 3.88 -7.98 -20.24
C ARG A 151 4.44 -8.97 -19.24
N PHE A 152 4.42 -10.25 -19.57
CA PHE A 152 4.88 -11.32 -18.68
C PHE A 152 4.19 -11.25 -17.31
N THR A 153 2.90 -10.92 -17.31
CA THR A 153 2.11 -10.72 -16.08
C THR A 153 1.12 -11.87 -15.94
N ASN A 154 1.14 -12.51 -14.78
CA ASN A 154 0.19 -13.55 -14.42
C ASN A 154 -0.98 -12.93 -13.67
N PHE A 155 -2.19 -13.41 -13.97
CA PHE A 155 -3.40 -12.88 -13.38
C PHE A 155 -4.36 -14.01 -13.00
N SER A 156 -4.58 -14.17 -11.71
CA SER A 156 -5.49 -15.16 -11.12
C SER A 156 -6.63 -14.46 -10.41
N VAL A 157 -7.87 -14.82 -10.71
CA VAL A 157 -9.07 -14.30 -10.04
C VAL A 157 -10.03 -15.44 -9.77
N GLU A 158 -10.41 -15.63 -8.50
CA GLU A 158 -11.40 -16.67 -8.15
C GLU A 158 -12.82 -16.25 -8.52
N HIS A 159 -13.19 -15.00 -8.25
CA HIS A 159 -14.53 -14.48 -8.50
C HIS A 159 -14.51 -13.09 -9.13
N LEU A 160 -14.86 -13.00 -10.41
CA LEU A 160 -15.06 -11.75 -11.14
C LEU A 160 -16.57 -11.42 -11.20
N ARG A 161 -16.96 -10.22 -10.76
CA ARG A 161 -18.38 -9.83 -10.66
C ARG A 161 -18.93 -9.11 -11.89
N GLN A 162 -18.08 -8.37 -12.61
CA GLN A 162 -18.53 -7.54 -13.74
C GLN A 162 -17.77 -7.90 -15.02
N GLN A 163 -16.67 -7.24 -15.32
CA GLN A 163 -15.94 -7.38 -16.57
C GLN A 163 -14.43 -7.37 -16.41
N ALA A 164 -13.76 -8.05 -17.33
CA ALA A 164 -12.32 -7.97 -17.50
C ALA A 164 -11.99 -7.51 -18.92
N GLU A 165 -11.11 -6.51 -19.03
CA GLU A 165 -10.54 -6.01 -20.28
C GLU A 165 -9.02 -5.91 -20.11
N LEU A 166 -8.33 -7.01 -20.45
CA LEU A 166 -6.88 -7.14 -20.26
C LEU A 166 -6.18 -7.43 -21.58
N ASP A 167 -5.12 -6.66 -21.84
CA ASP A 167 -4.14 -6.92 -22.91
C ASP A 167 -2.84 -7.42 -22.26
N LEU A 168 -2.69 -8.72 -22.16
CA LEU A 168 -1.54 -9.38 -21.57
C LEU A 168 -0.68 -10.03 -22.66
N ASN A 169 0.53 -9.53 -22.82
CA ASN A 169 1.51 -10.04 -23.77
C ASN A 169 2.58 -10.85 -23.02
N ASN A 170 2.63 -12.15 -23.32
CA ASN A 170 3.58 -13.10 -22.73
C ASN A 170 4.63 -13.53 -23.75
#